data_2c24f672fa188e5654caf539f6a29481
#
_entry.id   2c24f672fa188e5654caf539f6a29481
#
_cell.length_a   1.000
_cell.length_b   1.000
_cell.length_c   1.000
_cell.angle_alpha   90.00
_cell.angle_beta   90.00
_cell.angle_gamma   90.00
#
_symmetry.space_group_name_H-M   'P 1'
#
loop_
_entity.id
_entity.type
_entity.pdbx_description
1 polymer ?
#
loop_
_entity_poly.entity_id
_entity_poly.type
_entity_poly.pdbx_seq_one_letter_code
_entity_poly.pdbx_strand_id
1 'polypeptide(L)'
;MIPATLSILGLYNYDNSIFDNLVTPFDDNDNLVQNILMECAELEILYPDADFMKFAIGAWSQKQAPIWNKLYKTEKLEYNPLENANRTEETSDTTVINESNSGNNKSTVDGNSTNTRQVFPFDGNISQPQYIDDIVPHQESDNNYSDNREGQNTFTSVKTVKGSIGVVTPQEMLEQERNVSKFSTVNYIIEQFKQRFCIMVY
;
A
#
# COMPACT_ATOMS: atom_id res chain seq x y z
N MET A 1 38.29 -41.05 -13.34
CA MET A 1 38.26 -39.75 -12.64
C MET A 1 36.80 -39.41 -12.55
N ILE A 2 36.21 -39.48 -11.38
CA ILE A 2 34.82 -39.03 -11.15
C ILE A 2 34.90 -37.50 -11.20
N PRO A 3 34.16 -36.83 -12.08
CA PRO A 3 34.15 -35.37 -12.07
C PRO A 3 33.65 -34.95 -10.68
N ALA A 4 34.48 -34.28 -9.94
CA ALA A 4 34.06 -33.67 -8.68
C ALA A 4 33.04 -32.59 -9.03
N THR A 5 31.76 -32.88 -8.78
CA THR A 5 30.72 -31.89 -8.92
C THR A 5 30.94 -30.85 -7.84
N LEU A 6 31.03 -29.59 -8.24
CA LEU A 6 31.26 -28.49 -7.29
C LEU A 6 29.89 -28.01 -6.77
N SER A 7 29.68 -28.11 -5.46
CA SER A 7 28.49 -27.56 -4.83
C SER A 7 28.66 -26.07 -4.57
N ILE A 8 27.55 -25.39 -4.31
CA ILE A 8 27.59 -23.95 -3.97
C ILE A 8 28.44 -23.70 -2.72
N LEU A 9 28.33 -24.57 -1.71
CA LEU A 9 29.14 -24.49 -0.50
C LEU A 9 30.62 -24.74 -0.80
N GLY A 10 30.93 -25.67 -1.70
CA GLY A 10 32.29 -25.95 -2.14
C GLY A 10 32.93 -24.74 -2.82
N LEU A 11 32.19 -24.07 -3.71
CA LEU A 11 32.65 -22.86 -4.37
C LEU A 11 32.83 -21.70 -3.38
N TYR A 12 31.89 -21.52 -2.45
CA TYR A 12 31.98 -20.48 -1.42
C TYR A 12 33.16 -20.69 -0.48
N ASN A 13 33.48 -21.92 -0.11
CA ASN A 13 34.67 -22.23 0.69
C ASN A 13 35.98 -21.99 -0.07
N TYR A 14 35.96 -22.11 -1.40
CA TYR A 14 37.10 -21.80 -2.25
C TYR A 14 37.30 -20.28 -2.40
N ASP A 15 36.19 -19.57 -2.67
CA ASP A 15 36.17 -18.12 -2.78
C ASP A 15 34.89 -17.56 -2.13
N ASN A 16 35.04 -16.95 -0.96
CA ASN A 16 33.92 -16.38 -0.21
C ASN A 16 33.39 -15.09 -0.82
N SER A 17 34.08 -14.52 -1.81
CA SER A 17 33.70 -13.27 -2.46
C SER A 17 32.61 -13.41 -3.54
N ILE A 18 32.15 -14.62 -3.82
CA ILE A 18 31.18 -14.87 -4.91
C ILE A 18 29.87 -14.09 -4.78
N PHE A 19 29.50 -13.69 -3.56
CA PHE A 19 28.29 -12.90 -3.28
C PHE A 19 28.54 -11.41 -3.11
N ASP A 20 29.78 -10.89 -3.22
CA ASP A 20 30.08 -9.47 -3.00
C ASP A 20 29.30 -8.53 -3.93
N ASN A 21 28.98 -9.00 -5.15
CA ASN A 21 28.25 -8.21 -6.12
C ASN A 21 26.73 -8.41 -6.02
N LEU A 22 26.24 -9.13 -5.01
CA LEU A 22 24.82 -9.36 -4.80
C LEU A 22 24.10 -8.08 -4.37
N VAL A 23 23.13 -7.65 -5.15
CA VAL A 23 22.29 -6.47 -4.88
C VAL A 23 20.93 -6.93 -4.39
N THR A 24 20.56 -6.57 -3.16
CA THR A 24 19.29 -6.95 -2.54
C THR A 24 18.54 -5.75 -1.98
N PRO A 25 17.27 -5.90 -1.61
CA PRO A 25 16.51 -4.85 -0.93
C PRO A 25 16.79 -4.76 0.58
N PHE A 26 17.64 -5.64 1.11
CA PHE A 26 17.94 -5.72 2.53
C PHE A 26 19.11 -4.81 2.88
N ASP A 27 19.11 -4.30 4.12
CA ASP A 27 20.22 -3.49 4.64
C ASP A 27 21.48 -4.34 4.89
N ASP A 28 21.27 -5.63 5.18
CA ASP A 28 22.33 -6.62 5.39
C ASP A 28 22.07 -7.86 4.52
N ASN A 29 23.07 -8.19 3.68
CA ASN A 29 23.02 -9.33 2.78
C ASN A 29 23.46 -10.65 3.45
N ASP A 30 24.14 -10.58 4.59
CA ASP A 30 24.74 -11.76 5.22
C ASP A 30 23.72 -12.83 5.57
N ASN A 31 22.57 -12.42 6.09
CA ASN A 31 21.48 -13.33 6.40
C ASN A 31 20.91 -14.03 5.16
N LEU A 32 20.79 -13.31 4.04
CA LEU A 32 20.33 -13.91 2.79
C LEU A 32 21.37 -14.89 2.24
N VAL A 33 22.66 -14.51 2.26
CA VAL A 33 23.76 -15.38 1.82
C VAL A 33 23.81 -16.65 2.65
N GLN A 34 23.68 -16.56 3.97
CA GLN A 34 23.63 -17.72 4.85
C GLN A 34 22.44 -18.63 4.53
N ASN A 35 21.27 -18.08 4.30
CA ASN A 35 20.09 -18.85 3.92
C ASN A 35 20.27 -19.53 2.56
N ILE A 36 20.86 -18.85 1.57
CA ILE A 36 21.22 -19.47 0.27
C ILE A 36 22.19 -20.63 0.49
N LEU A 37 23.22 -20.43 1.31
CA LEU A 37 24.21 -21.47 1.59
C LEU A 37 23.59 -22.66 2.33
N MET A 38 22.68 -22.43 3.28
CA MET A 38 22.00 -23.51 4.00
C MET A 38 21.08 -24.33 3.10
N GLU A 39 20.31 -23.66 2.23
CA GLU A 39 19.33 -24.34 1.39
C GLU A 39 19.92 -24.94 0.11
N CYS A 40 21.03 -24.37 -0.38
CA CYS A 40 21.66 -24.79 -1.63
C CYS A 40 23.01 -25.51 -1.41
N ALA A 41 23.42 -25.78 -0.16
CA ALA A 41 24.75 -26.28 0.19
C ALA A 41 25.20 -27.47 -0.68
N GLU A 42 24.31 -28.43 -0.88
CA GLU A 42 24.58 -29.70 -1.57
C GLU A 42 24.24 -29.66 -3.07
N LEU A 43 23.61 -28.57 -3.53
CA LEU A 43 23.24 -28.49 -4.94
C LEU A 43 24.47 -28.23 -5.81
N GLU A 44 24.51 -28.90 -6.96
CA GLU A 44 25.53 -28.68 -7.98
C GLU A 44 25.34 -27.29 -8.62
N ILE A 45 26.43 -26.60 -8.86
CA ILE A 45 26.41 -25.29 -9.49
C ILE A 45 26.54 -25.40 -11.01
N LEU A 46 25.86 -24.46 -11.69
CA LEU A 46 25.90 -24.35 -13.15
C LEU A 46 27.24 -23.77 -13.63
N TYR A 47 27.85 -22.87 -12.85
CA TYR A 47 29.08 -22.16 -13.21
C TYR A 47 30.17 -22.43 -12.16
N PRO A 48 31.14 -23.32 -12.46
CA PRO A 48 32.18 -23.71 -11.52
C PRO A 48 33.31 -22.65 -11.38
N ASP A 49 33.38 -21.67 -12.25
CA ASP A 49 34.32 -20.57 -12.20
C ASP A 49 33.84 -19.49 -11.23
N ALA A 50 34.62 -19.17 -10.20
CA ALA A 50 34.23 -18.25 -9.14
C ALA A 50 34.05 -16.81 -9.64
N ASP A 51 34.96 -16.34 -10.50
CA ASP A 51 34.89 -14.97 -11.06
C ASP A 51 33.65 -14.81 -11.95
N PHE A 52 33.39 -15.81 -12.79
CA PHE A 52 32.20 -15.81 -13.63
C PHE A 52 30.93 -15.90 -12.78
N MET A 53 30.90 -16.75 -11.75
CA MET A 53 29.77 -16.87 -10.82
C MET A 53 29.47 -15.53 -10.12
N LYS A 54 30.49 -14.87 -9.59
CA LYS A 54 30.40 -13.53 -8.98
C LYS A 54 29.79 -12.50 -9.95
N PHE A 55 30.28 -12.47 -11.18
CA PHE A 55 29.75 -11.58 -12.21
C PHE A 55 28.30 -11.92 -12.55
N ALA A 56 27.98 -13.20 -12.71
CA ALA A 56 26.63 -13.67 -13.08
C ALA A 56 25.60 -13.37 -11.97
N ILE A 57 25.98 -13.54 -10.68
CA ILE A 57 25.17 -13.16 -9.52
C ILE A 57 24.92 -11.65 -9.51
N GLY A 58 25.96 -10.85 -9.73
CA GLY A 58 25.84 -9.39 -9.79
C GLY A 58 24.90 -8.92 -10.88
N ALA A 59 25.08 -9.41 -12.11
CA ALA A 59 24.25 -9.05 -13.26
C ALA A 59 22.79 -9.48 -13.06
N TRP A 60 22.56 -10.68 -12.53
CA TRP A 60 21.22 -11.17 -12.23
C TRP A 60 20.54 -10.35 -11.14
N SER A 61 21.20 -10.12 -10.02
CA SER A 61 20.65 -9.39 -8.89
C SER A 61 20.33 -7.93 -9.24
N GLN A 62 21.19 -7.24 -9.98
CA GLN A 62 20.93 -5.89 -10.47
C GLN A 62 19.67 -5.83 -11.34
N LYS A 63 19.46 -6.83 -12.20
CA LYS A 63 18.25 -6.91 -13.04
C LYS A 63 16.99 -7.14 -12.21
N GLN A 64 17.08 -7.93 -11.14
CA GLN A 64 15.94 -8.29 -10.30
C GLN A 64 15.67 -7.29 -9.16
N ALA A 65 16.66 -6.51 -8.76
CA ALA A 65 16.57 -5.58 -7.65
C ALA A 65 15.32 -4.65 -7.67
N PRO A 66 14.87 -4.09 -8.81
CA PRO A 66 13.66 -3.27 -8.83
C PRO A 66 12.39 -4.04 -8.44
N ILE A 67 12.31 -5.34 -8.82
CA ILE A 67 11.18 -6.21 -8.50
C ILE A 67 11.23 -6.58 -7.01
N TRP A 68 12.38 -7.01 -6.53
CA TRP A 68 12.58 -7.36 -5.11
C TRP A 68 12.32 -6.19 -4.17
N ASN A 69 12.74 -4.98 -4.56
CA ASN A 69 12.44 -3.77 -3.79
C ASN A 69 10.93 -3.48 -3.67
N LYS A 70 10.17 -3.75 -4.72
CA LYS A 70 8.71 -3.60 -4.66
C LYS A 70 8.09 -4.66 -3.75
N LEU A 71 8.50 -5.93 -3.87
CA LEU A 71 8.00 -7.02 -3.04
C LEU A 71 8.31 -6.78 -1.56
N TYR A 72 9.54 -6.42 -1.25
CA TYR A 72 9.96 -6.12 0.11
C TYR A 72 9.23 -4.94 0.74
N LYS A 73 8.96 -3.89 -0.05
CA LYS A 73 8.15 -2.76 0.41
C LYS A 73 6.71 -3.18 0.72
N THR A 74 6.12 -4.07 -0.09
CA THR A 74 4.77 -4.57 0.17
C THR A 74 4.72 -5.50 1.37
N GLU A 75 5.76 -6.30 1.60
CA GLU A 75 5.88 -7.17 2.78
C GLU A 75 5.97 -6.36 4.09
N LYS A 76 6.59 -5.18 4.03
CA LYS A 76 6.70 -4.25 5.18
C LYS A 76 5.49 -3.38 5.44
N LEU A 77 4.45 -3.45 4.60
CA LEU A 77 3.25 -2.65 4.82
C LEU A 77 2.49 -3.17 6.05
N GLU A 78 2.42 -2.31 7.05
CA GLU A 78 1.56 -2.54 8.21
C GLU A 78 0.14 -2.10 7.87
N TYR A 79 -0.80 -3.02 7.94
CA TYR A 79 -2.22 -2.76 7.76
C TYR A 79 -3.04 -3.62 8.72
N ASN A 80 -4.27 -3.18 9.00
CA ASN A 80 -5.17 -3.99 9.81
C ASN A 80 -5.96 -4.92 8.89
N PRO A 81 -5.74 -6.25 8.95
CA PRO A 81 -6.38 -7.19 8.03
C PRO A 81 -7.90 -7.28 8.19
N LEU A 82 -8.46 -6.76 9.30
CA LEU A 82 -9.91 -6.73 9.55
C LEU A 82 -10.55 -5.41 9.14
N GLU A 83 -9.78 -4.42 8.73
CA GLU A 83 -10.25 -3.10 8.31
C GLU A 83 -9.95 -2.88 6.83
N ASN A 84 -10.97 -3.00 5.97
CA ASN A 84 -10.84 -2.66 4.56
C ASN A 84 -11.20 -1.19 4.26
N ALA A 85 -11.72 -0.48 5.26
CA ALA A 85 -12.07 0.93 5.15
C ALA A 85 -11.49 1.72 6.32
N ASN A 86 -10.61 2.65 5.99
CA ASN A 86 -10.14 3.69 6.90
C ASN A 86 -10.21 5.02 6.13
N ARG A 87 -11.38 5.67 6.22
CA ARG A 87 -11.65 6.89 5.47
C ARG A 87 -12.06 8.01 6.41
N THR A 88 -11.40 9.13 6.27
CA THR A 88 -11.80 10.38 6.93
C THR A 88 -12.38 11.29 5.87
N GLU A 89 -13.65 11.67 6.05
CA GLU A 89 -14.34 12.66 5.24
C GLU A 89 -14.39 13.96 6.03
N GLU A 90 -13.84 15.01 5.47
CA GLU A 90 -13.94 16.36 6.01
C GLU A 90 -14.88 17.15 5.10
N THR A 91 -15.98 17.60 5.68
CA THR A 91 -16.95 18.44 4.98
C THR A 91 -16.94 19.81 5.63
N SER A 92 -16.63 20.84 4.86
CA SER A 92 -16.68 22.22 5.31
C SER A 92 -17.77 22.95 4.54
N ASP A 93 -18.82 23.31 5.26
CA ASP A 93 -19.93 24.10 4.73
C ASP A 93 -19.81 25.52 5.23
N THR A 94 -19.75 26.47 4.29
CA THR A 94 -19.73 27.92 4.63
C THR A 94 -21.03 28.53 4.16
N THR A 95 -21.84 28.97 5.12
CA THR A 95 -23.08 29.73 4.84
C THR A 95 -22.80 31.22 5.04
N VAL A 96 -22.93 31.96 3.96
CA VAL A 96 -22.87 33.43 4.02
C VAL A 96 -24.31 33.93 4.09
N ILE A 97 -24.66 34.57 5.21
CA ILE A 97 -25.96 35.18 5.42
C ILE A 97 -25.81 36.69 5.23
N ASN A 98 -26.37 37.18 4.14
CA ASN A 98 -26.48 38.63 3.91
C ASN A 98 -27.93 38.99 4.14
N GLU A 99 -28.25 39.51 5.30
CA GLU A 99 -29.56 40.09 5.60
C GLU A 99 -29.54 41.60 5.31
N SER A 100 -30.31 42.02 4.30
CA SER A 100 -30.55 43.41 4.02
C SER A 100 -31.98 43.75 4.41
N ASN A 101 -32.16 44.48 5.49
CA ASN A 101 -33.47 44.92 5.97
C ASN A 101 -33.81 46.26 5.34
N SER A 102 -34.63 46.29 4.29
CA SER A 102 -35.24 47.51 3.76
C SER A 102 -36.70 47.60 4.25
N GLY A 103 -36.99 48.56 5.02
CA GLY A 103 -38.19 49.09 5.69
C GLY A 103 -39.60 48.60 5.37
N ASN A 104 -39.80 47.40 4.79
CA ASN A 104 -41.09 46.73 4.64
C ASN A 104 -40.88 45.24 4.95
N ASN A 105 -41.11 44.84 6.15
CA ASN A 105 -41.25 43.51 6.71
C ASN A 105 -41.25 42.31 5.72
N LYS A 106 -40.22 42.18 4.89
CA LYS A 106 -39.92 40.98 4.13
C LYS A 106 -38.46 40.62 4.33
N SER A 107 -38.19 39.73 5.24
CA SER A 107 -36.91 39.06 5.35
C SER A 107 -36.82 37.99 4.25
N THR A 108 -35.94 38.20 3.29
CA THR A 108 -35.60 37.16 2.29
C THR A 108 -34.21 36.65 2.67
N VAL A 109 -34.16 35.39 3.09
CA VAL A 109 -32.88 34.72 3.33
C VAL A 109 -32.52 33.98 2.06
N ASP A 110 -31.59 34.50 1.27
CA ASP A 110 -30.98 33.80 0.16
C ASP A 110 -29.76 33.04 0.68
N GLY A 111 -29.96 31.76 0.98
CA GLY A 111 -28.90 30.83 1.31
C GLY A 111 -28.28 30.22 0.04
N ASN A 112 -27.06 30.57 -0.29
CA ASN A 112 -26.32 29.90 -1.34
C ASN A 112 -25.41 28.83 -0.69
N SER A 113 -25.87 27.59 -0.66
CA SER A 113 -25.09 26.46 -0.18
C SER A 113 -24.42 25.77 -1.38
N THR A 114 -23.10 25.87 -1.47
CA THR A 114 -22.32 25.12 -2.46
C THR A 114 -21.74 23.91 -1.76
N ASN A 115 -22.38 22.78 -1.95
CA ASN A 115 -21.88 21.49 -1.49
C ASN A 115 -20.96 20.89 -2.58
N THR A 116 -19.65 20.94 -2.36
CA THR A 116 -18.71 20.26 -3.27
C THR A 116 -18.25 18.97 -2.63
N ARG A 117 -18.89 17.89 -2.99
CA ARG A 117 -18.51 16.55 -2.55
C ARG A 117 -17.84 15.79 -3.70
N GLN A 118 -16.56 15.48 -3.55
CA GLN A 118 -15.89 14.54 -4.43
C GLN A 118 -15.87 13.17 -3.76
N VAL A 119 -16.62 12.23 -4.30
CA VAL A 119 -16.59 10.83 -3.89
C VAL A 119 -15.78 10.08 -4.93
N PHE A 120 -14.63 9.55 -4.53
CA PHE A 120 -13.83 8.67 -5.35
C PHE A 120 -14.19 7.21 -5.01
N PRO A 121 -14.83 6.48 -5.92
CA PRO A 121 -15.05 5.06 -5.71
C PRO A 121 -13.76 4.28 -5.93
N PHE A 122 -13.55 3.28 -5.10
CA PHE A 122 -12.40 2.37 -5.19
C PHE A 122 -12.47 1.42 -6.41
N ASP A 123 -13.65 1.27 -7.01
CA ASP A 123 -13.84 0.42 -8.18
C ASP A 123 -14.53 1.21 -9.31
N GLY A 124 -13.88 1.24 -10.46
CA GLY A 124 -14.08 2.17 -11.58
C GLY A 124 -15.38 2.03 -12.37
N ASN A 125 -16.48 1.61 -11.77
CA ASN A 125 -17.76 1.46 -12.47
C ASN A 125 -18.95 1.92 -11.63
N ILE A 126 -19.15 3.25 -11.52
CA ILE A 126 -20.38 3.78 -10.91
C ILE A 126 -21.09 4.70 -11.89
N SER A 127 -22.23 4.23 -12.36
CA SER A 127 -23.16 4.98 -13.23
C SER A 127 -24.35 5.58 -12.49
N GLN A 128 -24.31 5.73 -11.16
CA GLN A 128 -25.39 6.36 -10.40
C GLN A 128 -24.83 7.18 -9.23
N PRO A 129 -25.18 8.47 -9.07
CA PRO A 129 -24.88 9.22 -7.86
C PRO A 129 -25.77 8.73 -6.71
N GLN A 130 -25.17 8.37 -5.60
CA GLN A 130 -25.90 8.04 -4.39
C GLN A 130 -26.32 9.34 -3.68
N TYR A 131 -27.62 9.45 -3.43
CA TYR A 131 -28.27 10.55 -2.72
C TYR A 131 -27.76 10.64 -1.28
N ILE A 132 -27.52 11.87 -0.86
CA ILE A 132 -27.24 12.21 0.52
C ILE A 132 -28.31 13.18 0.96
N ASP A 133 -28.88 12.90 2.13
CA ASP A 133 -29.89 13.72 2.74
C ASP A 133 -29.41 15.17 2.87
N ASP A 134 -30.08 16.07 2.17
CA ASP A 134 -29.96 17.51 2.36
C ASP A 134 -30.52 17.85 3.74
N ILE A 135 -29.65 18.07 4.71
CA ILE A 135 -30.03 18.72 5.95
C ILE A 135 -30.05 20.21 5.64
N VAL A 136 -31.21 20.72 5.30
CA VAL A 136 -31.45 22.16 5.22
C VAL A 136 -31.73 22.64 6.65
N PRO A 137 -30.87 23.43 7.28
CA PRO A 137 -31.22 24.02 8.56
C PRO A 137 -32.27 25.08 8.33
N HIS A 138 -33.48 24.80 8.76
CA HIS A 138 -34.56 25.75 8.81
C HIS A 138 -34.40 26.55 10.09
N GLN A 139 -34.05 27.84 9.97
CA GLN A 139 -33.96 28.73 11.09
C GLN A 139 -35.02 29.84 10.91
N GLU A 140 -36.14 29.71 11.61
CA GLU A 140 -37.09 30.81 11.78
C GLU A 140 -36.59 31.71 12.91
N SER A 141 -36.34 32.95 12.57
CA SER A 141 -36.02 33.99 13.58
C SER A 141 -37.00 35.15 13.38
N ASP A 142 -38.01 35.23 14.26
CA ASP A 142 -38.86 36.39 14.43
C ASP A 142 -38.13 37.42 15.27
N ASN A 143 -37.50 38.40 14.63
CA ASN A 143 -36.99 39.56 15.35
C ASN A 143 -37.27 40.87 14.59
N ASN A 144 -38.08 41.70 15.19
CA ASN A 144 -38.34 43.09 14.83
C ASN A 144 -37.16 43.98 15.21
N TYR A 145 -36.07 43.98 14.45
CA TYR A 145 -35.00 44.96 14.55
C TYR A 145 -34.40 45.22 13.16
N SER A 146 -34.25 46.53 12.84
CA SER A 146 -33.55 46.98 11.64
C SER A 146 -32.05 46.90 11.87
N ASP A 147 -31.44 45.78 11.54
CA ASP A 147 -29.99 45.63 11.55
C ASP A 147 -29.53 44.91 10.27
N ASN A 148 -28.57 45.51 9.57
CA ASN A 148 -27.80 44.85 8.55
C ASN A 148 -26.87 43.84 9.23
N ARG A 149 -27.18 42.57 9.19
CA ARG A 149 -26.28 41.51 9.67
C ARG A 149 -25.60 40.84 8.50
N GLU A 150 -24.30 41.08 8.38
CA GLU A 150 -23.41 40.20 7.62
C GLU A 150 -22.89 39.12 8.58
N GLY A 151 -23.28 37.89 8.37
CA GLY A 151 -22.83 36.76 9.15
C GLY A 151 -22.23 35.69 8.25
N GLN A 152 -21.03 35.26 8.55
CA GLN A 152 -20.44 34.07 7.94
C GLN A 152 -20.44 32.95 8.98
N ASN A 153 -21.14 31.88 8.69
CA ASN A 153 -21.14 30.70 9.56
C ASN A 153 -20.44 29.55 8.82
N THR A 154 -19.33 29.07 9.37
CA THR A 154 -18.60 27.95 8.83
C THR A 154 -18.81 26.74 9.73
N PHE A 155 -19.39 25.70 9.18
CA PHE A 155 -19.56 24.41 9.85
C PHE A 155 -18.59 23.40 9.24
N THR A 156 -17.70 22.87 10.08
CA THR A 156 -16.78 21.82 9.69
C THR A 156 -17.19 20.52 10.36
N SER A 157 -17.49 19.50 9.58
CA SER A 157 -17.80 18.16 10.05
C SER A 157 -16.73 17.20 9.60
N VAL A 158 -16.16 16.46 10.57
CA VAL A 158 -15.18 15.38 10.30
C VAL A 158 -15.84 14.06 10.61
N LYS A 159 -16.04 13.22 9.58
CA LYS A 159 -16.58 11.89 9.72
C LYS A 159 -15.47 10.87 9.44
N THR A 160 -15.12 10.09 10.46
CA THR A 160 -14.17 8.98 10.32
C THR A 160 -14.94 7.67 10.25
N VAL A 161 -14.76 6.93 9.16
CA VAL A 161 -15.32 5.60 8.96
C VAL A 161 -14.18 4.60 9.00
N LYS A 162 -14.22 3.72 10.01
CA LYS A 162 -13.25 2.62 10.16
C LYS A 162 -14.01 1.30 10.27
N GLY A 163 -13.48 0.26 9.64
CA GLY A 163 -14.04 -1.06 9.74
C GLY A 163 -14.08 -1.82 8.42
N SER A 164 -14.81 -2.91 8.40
CA SER A 164 -15.05 -3.70 7.18
C SER A 164 -16.31 -3.20 6.48
N ILE A 165 -16.15 -2.68 5.27
CA ILE A 165 -17.27 -2.27 4.41
C ILE A 165 -17.25 -3.18 3.19
N GLY A 166 -18.33 -3.95 2.98
CA GLY A 166 -18.50 -4.81 1.83
C GLY A 166 -18.96 -6.22 2.15
N VAL A 167 -18.93 -7.08 1.12
CA VAL A 167 -19.44 -8.46 1.17
C VAL A 167 -18.41 -9.46 1.71
N VAL A 168 -17.15 -9.05 1.86
CA VAL A 168 -16.07 -9.95 2.31
C VAL A 168 -16.21 -10.21 3.79
N THR A 169 -16.35 -11.47 4.15
CA THR A 169 -16.47 -11.86 5.56
C THR A 169 -15.12 -11.70 6.29
N PRO A 170 -15.11 -11.42 7.61
CA PRO A 170 -13.87 -11.39 8.38
C PRO A 170 -13.03 -12.67 8.28
N GLN A 171 -13.67 -13.81 8.05
CA GLN A 171 -13.00 -15.10 7.87
C GLN A 171 -12.22 -15.16 6.56
N GLU A 172 -12.83 -14.70 5.46
CA GLU A 172 -12.14 -14.62 4.16
C GLU A 172 -10.97 -13.63 4.20
N MET A 173 -11.13 -12.50 4.90
CA MET A 173 -10.05 -11.54 5.10
C MET A 173 -8.88 -12.16 5.85
N LEU A 174 -9.14 -12.94 6.91
CA LEU A 174 -8.12 -13.67 7.66
C LEU A 174 -7.45 -14.78 6.84
N GLU A 175 -8.19 -15.47 5.96
CA GLU A 175 -7.61 -16.44 5.04
C GLU A 175 -6.68 -15.79 4.02
N GLN A 176 -7.11 -14.69 3.45
CA GLN A 176 -6.28 -13.90 2.53
C GLN A 176 -5.01 -13.41 3.22
N GLU A 177 -5.13 -12.93 4.45
CA GLU A 177 -3.99 -12.50 5.26
C GLU A 177 -3.00 -13.63 5.53
N ARG A 178 -3.48 -14.81 5.88
CA ARG A 178 -2.64 -15.99 6.08
C ARG A 178 -1.91 -16.40 4.81
N ASN A 179 -2.52 -16.21 3.64
CA ASN A 179 -1.88 -16.49 2.36
C ASN A 179 -0.82 -15.45 2.00
N VAL A 180 -1.05 -14.19 2.34
CA VAL A 180 -0.07 -13.11 2.18
C VAL A 180 1.11 -13.31 3.14
N SER A 181 0.85 -13.63 4.41
CA SER A 181 1.90 -13.83 5.42
C SER A 181 2.77 -15.08 5.18
N LYS A 182 2.36 -16.01 4.32
CA LYS A 182 3.23 -17.13 3.87
C LYS A 182 4.25 -16.69 2.82
N PHE A 183 4.03 -15.56 2.17
CA PHE A 183 4.97 -15.04 1.19
C PHE A 183 6.17 -14.42 1.93
N SER A 184 7.37 -14.80 1.51
CA SER A 184 8.61 -14.20 2.00
C SER A 184 9.48 -13.82 0.81
N THR A 185 9.90 -12.56 0.77
CA THR A 185 10.82 -12.06 -0.26
C THR A 185 12.14 -12.82 -0.23
N VAL A 186 12.62 -13.21 0.95
CA VAL A 186 13.83 -14.02 1.12
C VAL A 186 13.68 -15.37 0.41
N ASN A 187 12.62 -16.12 0.72
CA ASN A 187 12.36 -17.42 0.10
C ASN A 187 12.20 -17.31 -1.41
N TYR A 188 11.54 -16.26 -1.87
CA TYR A 188 11.38 -15.99 -3.30
C TYR A 188 12.73 -15.79 -4.00
N ILE A 189 13.65 -15.03 -3.40
CA ILE A 189 14.99 -14.81 -3.95
C ILE A 189 15.79 -16.12 -3.96
N ILE A 190 15.70 -16.92 -2.89
CA ILE A 190 16.40 -18.21 -2.80
C ILE A 190 15.90 -19.19 -3.89
N GLU A 191 14.60 -19.28 -4.09
CA GLU A 191 14.04 -20.13 -5.14
C GLU A 191 14.48 -19.69 -6.55
N GLN A 192 14.52 -18.37 -6.80
CA GLN A 192 15.06 -17.85 -8.05
C GLN A 192 16.55 -18.15 -8.22
N PHE A 193 17.31 -18.08 -7.12
CA PHE A 193 18.74 -18.43 -7.12
C PHE A 193 18.94 -19.90 -7.47
N LYS A 194 18.20 -20.82 -6.84
CA LYS A 194 18.24 -22.25 -7.14
C LYS A 194 17.99 -22.51 -8.62
N GLN A 195 16.93 -21.95 -9.17
CA GLN A 195 16.54 -22.14 -10.58
C GLN A 195 17.58 -21.60 -11.55
N ARG A 196 18.33 -20.59 -11.18
CA ARG A 196 19.25 -19.89 -12.09
C ARG A 196 20.67 -20.41 -12.02
N PHE A 197 21.13 -20.79 -10.85
CA PHE A 197 22.55 -21.08 -10.58
C PHE A 197 22.81 -22.53 -10.17
N CYS A 198 21.78 -23.26 -9.77
CA CYS A 198 21.93 -24.65 -9.36
C CYS A 198 21.35 -25.61 -10.39
N ILE A 199 21.97 -26.76 -10.49
CA ILE A 199 21.46 -27.89 -11.30
C ILE A 199 20.49 -28.67 -10.43
N MET A 200 19.20 -28.65 -10.80
CA MET A 200 18.20 -29.45 -10.15
C MET A 200 18.14 -30.83 -10.82
N VAL A 201 18.61 -31.85 -10.13
CA VAL A 201 18.46 -33.24 -10.57
C VAL A 201 17.08 -33.69 -10.07
N TYR A 202 16.20 -34.01 -10.99
CA TYR A 202 14.90 -34.63 -10.70
C TYR A 202 15.00 -36.16 -10.73
#